data_c72d5f84d9faa11690e50f334a157430
#
_entry.id   c72d5f84d9faa11690e50f334a157430
#
_cell.length_a   1.000
_cell.length_b   1.000
_cell.length_c   1.000
_cell.angle_alpha   90.00
_cell.angle_beta   90.00
_cell.angle_gamma   90.00
#
_symmetry.space_group_name_H-M   'P 1'
#
loop_
_entity.id
_entity.type
_entity.pdbx_description
1 polymer ?
#
loop_
_entity_poly.entity_id
_entity_poly.type
_entity_poly.pdbx_seq_one_letter_code
_entity_poly.pdbx_strand_id
1 'polypeptide(L)'
;MTATRTGALAWLTPWRALILPFVHPEEADAISAYFTAHRFIVDHQDARLAIAACGGASTCERGTTDTRADALALMLFARRVRKTGVALHVSGCAKGCARQAATPFTLIAHAGRYDLIVDRTARDAVTNNAKRLDLAAARETLETMARNAGRRRELERQ
;
A
#
# COMPACT_ATOMS: atom_id res chain seq x y z
N MET A 1 -0.36 -21.09 -17.66
CA MET A 1 -0.94 -22.45 -17.70
C MET A 1 -2.34 -22.56 -17.09
N THR A 2 -2.70 -21.70 -16.12
CA THR A 2 -3.98 -21.78 -15.42
C THR A 2 -5.18 -21.34 -16.28
N ALA A 3 -5.01 -20.34 -17.13
CA ALA A 3 -6.08 -19.88 -18.04
C ALA A 3 -6.55 -20.96 -19.04
N THR A 4 -5.69 -21.93 -19.34
CA THR A 4 -6.03 -23.05 -20.25
C THR A 4 -6.84 -24.14 -19.56
N ARG A 5 -6.81 -24.23 -18.23
CA ARG A 5 -7.55 -25.27 -17.48
C ARG A 5 -9.00 -24.90 -17.21
N THR A 6 -9.28 -23.62 -17.03
CA THR A 6 -10.63 -23.13 -16.74
C THR A 6 -11.40 -22.69 -17.99
N GLY A 7 -10.75 -22.63 -19.15
CA GLY A 7 -11.37 -22.07 -20.37
C GLY A 7 -11.79 -20.59 -20.22
N ALA A 8 -11.48 -19.98 -19.11
CA ALA A 8 -11.91 -18.63 -18.76
C ALA A 8 -10.84 -17.59 -19.12
N LEU A 9 -11.29 -16.46 -19.64
CA LEU A 9 -10.44 -15.28 -19.84
C LEU A 9 -10.14 -14.64 -18.48
N ALA A 10 -8.86 -14.39 -18.17
CA ALA A 10 -8.49 -13.59 -17.04
C ALA A 10 -8.66 -12.10 -17.38
N TRP A 11 -9.40 -11.34 -16.57
CA TRP A 11 -9.63 -9.92 -16.76
C TRP A 11 -8.66 -9.11 -15.90
N LEU A 12 -7.90 -8.23 -16.56
CA LEU A 12 -7.08 -7.23 -15.87
C LEU A 12 -7.96 -6.05 -15.46
N THR A 13 -7.85 -5.63 -14.21
CA THR A 13 -8.57 -4.47 -13.70
C THR A 13 -7.63 -3.25 -13.56
N PRO A 14 -8.17 -2.01 -13.61
CA PRO A 14 -7.39 -0.81 -13.31
C PRO A 14 -6.79 -0.79 -11.89
N TRP A 15 -7.32 -1.60 -10.99
CA TRP A 15 -6.88 -1.69 -9.58
C TRP A 15 -5.75 -2.70 -9.36
N ARG A 16 -5.06 -3.11 -10.41
CA ARG A 16 -3.96 -4.10 -10.35
C ARG A 16 -4.40 -5.45 -9.78
N ALA A 17 -5.59 -5.85 -10.13
CA ALA A 17 -6.15 -7.15 -9.78
C ALA A 17 -6.50 -7.95 -11.03
N LEU A 18 -6.49 -9.28 -10.89
CA LEU A 18 -6.99 -10.24 -11.87
C LEU A 18 -8.36 -10.74 -11.39
N ILE A 19 -9.30 -10.81 -12.29
CA ILE A 19 -10.57 -11.49 -12.07
C ILE A 19 -10.57 -12.75 -12.94
N LEU A 20 -10.84 -13.88 -12.33
CA LEU A 20 -11.08 -15.15 -13.00
C LEU A 20 -12.59 -15.44 -12.93
N PRO A 21 -13.36 -15.13 -13.97
CA PRO A 21 -14.78 -15.46 -14.00
C PRO A 21 -15.00 -16.95 -14.20
N PHE A 22 -16.16 -17.44 -13.79
CA PHE A 22 -16.62 -18.81 -14.06
C PHE A 22 -15.71 -19.94 -13.54
N VAL A 23 -15.03 -19.70 -12.40
CA VAL A 23 -14.27 -20.74 -11.71
C VAL A 23 -15.24 -21.71 -11.04
N HIS A 24 -15.10 -23.01 -11.31
CA HIS A 24 -15.86 -24.03 -10.60
C HIS A 24 -15.45 -24.12 -9.13
N PRO A 25 -16.39 -24.29 -8.20
CA PRO A 25 -16.07 -24.34 -6.76
C PRO A 25 -14.99 -25.35 -6.41
N GLU A 26 -14.98 -26.51 -7.04
CA GLU A 26 -13.99 -27.58 -6.83
C GLU A 26 -12.57 -27.21 -7.30
N GLU A 27 -12.42 -26.20 -8.16
CA GLU A 27 -11.11 -25.72 -8.64
C GLU A 27 -10.60 -24.52 -7.84
N ALA A 28 -11.44 -23.86 -7.05
CA ALA A 28 -11.14 -22.59 -6.39
C ALA A 28 -9.92 -22.69 -5.48
N ASP A 29 -9.82 -23.76 -4.67
CA ASP A 29 -8.70 -23.97 -3.75
C ASP A 29 -7.38 -24.20 -4.48
N ALA A 30 -7.39 -25.01 -5.55
CA ALA A 30 -6.19 -25.27 -6.34
C ALA A 30 -5.71 -24.02 -7.08
N ILE A 31 -6.63 -23.22 -7.59
CA ILE A 31 -6.34 -21.93 -8.25
C ILE A 31 -5.78 -20.94 -7.22
N SER A 32 -6.40 -20.82 -6.05
CA SER A 32 -5.95 -19.95 -4.95
C SER A 32 -4.53 -20.32 -4.50
N ALA A 33 -4.27 -21.62 -4.31
CA ALA A 33 -2.93 -22.11 -3.97
C ALA A 33 -1.89 -21.78 -5.05
N TYR A 34 -2.24 -21.93 -6.32
CA TYR A 34 -1.37 -21.59 -7.44
C TYR A 34 -1.02 -20.09 -7.43
N PHE A 35 -2.01 -19.20 -7.30
CA PHE A 35 -1.78 -17.77 -7.26
C PHE A 35 -0.99 -17.32 -6.02
N THR A 36 -1.24 -17.95 -4.88
CA THR A 36 -0.48 -17.71 -3.63
C THR A 36 1.00 -18.07 -3.82
N ALA A 37 1.30 -19.23 -4.42
CA ALA A 37 2.68 -19.65 -4.72
C ALA A 37 3.39 -18.67 -5.67
N HIS A 38 2.64 -17.96 -6.52
CA HIS A 38 3.15 -16.92 -7.42
C HIS A 38 3.06 -15.50 -6.82
N ARG A 39 2.92 -15.40 -5.49
CA ARG A 39 2.91 -14.14 -4.71
C ARG A 39 1.75 -13.20 -5.00
N PHE A 40 0.66 -13.68 -5.61
CA PHE A 40 -0.58 -12.91 -5.67
C PHE A 40 -1.25 -12.87 -4.31
N ILE A 41 -2.03 -11.82 -4.09
CA ILE A 41 -2.88 -11.68 -2.91
C ILE A 41 -4.24 -12.29 -3.27
N VAL A 42 -4.61 -13.37 -2.59
CA VAL A 42 -5.91 -14.04 -2.75
C VAL A 42 -6.81 -13.88 -1.53
N ASP A 43 -6.25 -13.48 -0.38
CA ASP A 43 -6.98 -13.22 0.84
C ASP A 43 -7.33 -11.72 0.96
N HIS A 44 -8.62 -11.41 1.10
CA HIS A 44 -9.10 -10.04 1.31
C HIS A 44 -8.64 -9.41 2.64
N GLN A 45 -8.17 -10.21 3.59
CA GLN A 45 -7.61 -9.74 4.86
C GLN A 45 -6.09 -9.55 4.82
N ASP A 46 -5.44 -9.84 3.69
CA ASP A 46 -3.99 -9.67 3.58
C ASP A 46 -3.56 -8.24 3.92
N ALA A 47 -2.56 -8.15 4.80
CA ALA A 47 -2.05 -6.88 5.29
C ALA A 47 -1.51 -5.96 4.18
N ARG A 48 -1.03 -6.54 3.08
CA ARG A 48 -0.54 -5.80 1.90
C ARG A 48 -1.61 -4.95 1.24
N LEU A 49 -2.90 -5.33 1.37
CA LEU A 49 -4.03 -4.56 0.87
C LEU A 49 -4.26 -3.23 1.60
N ALA A 50 -3.62 -3.06 2.77
CA ALA A 50 -3.64 -1.78 3.49
C ALA A 50 -2.66 -0.74 2.92
N ILE A 51 -1.82 -1.12 1.96
CA ILE A 51 -0.77 -0.25 1.41
C ILE A 51 -0.90 -0.14 -0.11
N ALA A 52 -0.70 1.08 -0.62
CA ALA A 52 -0.41 1.34 -2.01
C ALA A 52 1.07 1.75 -2.14
N ALA A 53 1.82 1.07 -2.99
CA ALA A 53 3.20 1.43 -3.31
C ALA A 53 3.41 1.47 -4.83
N CYS A 54 4.20 2.41 -5.31
CA CYS A 54 4.62 2.46 -6.72
C CYS A 54 5.86 1.58 -6.96
N GLY A 55 6.43 1.64 -8.17
CA GLY A 55 7.63 0.85 -8.50
C GLY A 55 8.89 1.27 -7.75
N GLY A 56 8.99 2.55 -7.35
CA GLY A 56 10.18 3.09 -6.69
C GLY A 56 11.44 3.07 -7.56
N ALA A 57 12.59 3.19 -6.94
CA ALA A 57 13.89 3.28 -7.62
C ALA A 57 14.22 2.05 -8.46
N SER A 58 13.69 0.87 -8.12
CA SER A 58 13.95 -0.37 -8.85
C SER A 58 13.34 -0.41 -10.25
N THR A 59 12.28 0.39 -10.52
CA THR A 59 11.53 0.34 -11.78
C THR A 59 11.12 1.73 -12.32
N CYS A 60 11.55 2.80 -11.68
CA CYS A 60 11.16 4.16 -12.05
C CYS A 60 12.33 5.14 -11.85
N GLU A 61 12.77 5.80 -12.92
CA GLU A 61 13.87 6.79 -12.89
C GLU A 61 13.60 7.95 -11.90
N ARG A 62 12.34 8.27 -11.63
CA ARG A 62 11.96 9.31 -10.66
C ARG A 62 11.90 8.82 -9.22
N GLY A 63 11.99 7.52 -9.00
CA GLY A 63 11.98 6.92 -7.67
C GLY A 63 13.35 7.09 -7.00
N THR A 64 13.37 7.50 -5.75
CA THR A 64 14.61 7.67 -4.97
C THR A 64 14.77 6.68 -3.83
N THR A 65 13.76 5.82 -3.61
CA THR A 65 13.75 4.74 -2.60
C THR A 65 13.15 3.47 -3.18
N ASP A 66 13.44 2.33 -2.59
CA ASP A 66 12.72 1.08 -2.87
C ASP A 66 11.37 1.05 -2.15
N THR A 67 10.40 1.75 -2.74
CA THR A 67 9.07 1.91 -2.14
C THR A 67 8.35 0.61 -1.85
N ARG A 68 8.66 -0.48 -2.58
CA ARG A 68 8.03 -1.78 -2.35
C ARG A 68 8.60 -2.49 -1.13
N ALA A 69 9.92 -2.48 -0.97
CA ALA A 69 10.56 -3.00 0.22
C ALA A 69 10.15 -2.20 1.46
N ASP A 70 10.14 -0.87 1.36
CA ASP A 70 9.75 0.03 2.44
C ASP A 70 8.27 -0.15 2.82
N ALA A 71 7.39 -0.36 1.84
CA ALA A 71 5.99 -0.67 2.08
C ALA A 71 5.81 -1.99 2.85
N LEU A 72 6.58 -3.03 2.49
CA LEU A 72 6.54 -4.31 3.21
C LEU A 72 7.03 -4.16 4.66
N ALA A 73 8.06 -3.35 4.91
CA ALA A 73 8.55 -3.05 6.25
C ALA A 73 7.51 -2.32 7.12
N LEU A 74 6.58 -1.58 6.50
CA LEU A 74 5.52 -0.82 7.16
C LEU A 74 4.16 -1.55 7.15
N MET A 75 4.08 -2.76 6.63
CA MET A 75 2.83 -3.49 6.40
C MET A 75 2.01 -3.69 7.68
N LEU A 76 2.64 -4.10 8.78
CA LEU A 76 1.95 -4.35 10.04
C LEU A 76 1.38 -3.05 10.64
N PHE A 77 2.10 -1.95 10.51
CA PHE A 77 1.58 -0.63 10.87
C PHE A 77 0.32 -0.29 10.06
N ALA A 78 0.39 -0.38 8.74
CA ALA A 78 -0.72 -0.03 7.86
C ALA A 78 -1.96 -0.90 8.12
N ARG A 79 -1.78 -2.21 8.34
CA ARG A 79 -2.86 -3.12 8.74
C ARG A 79 -3.53 -2.68 10.04
N ARG A 80 -2.74 -2.31 11.05
CA ARG A 80 -3.26 -1.92 12.38
C ARG A 80 -4.10 -0.64 12.32
N VAL A 81 -3.68 0.35 11.52
CA VAL A 81 -4.39 1.64 11.42
C VAL A 81 -5.48 1.66 10.36
N ARG A 82 -5.58 0.62 9.55
CA ARG A 82 -6.59 0.50 8.51
C ARG A 82 -7.99 0.42 9.10
N LYS A 83 -8.85 1.33 8.68
CA LYS A 83 -10.31 1.25 8.93
C LYS A 83 -11.00 0.62 7.73
N THR A 84 -10.78 1.19 6.56
CA THR A 84 -11.28 0.72 5.27
C THR A 84 -10.24 1.03 4.19
N GLY A 85 -10.15 0.20 3.17
CA GLY A 85 -9.29 0.45 2.01
C GLY A 85 -7.79 0.57 2.33
N VAL A 86 -7.10 1.48 1.65
CA VAL A 86 -5.67 1.75 1.81
C VAL A 86 -5.44 2.74 2.94
N ALA A 87 -4.60 2.39 3.90
CA ALA A 87 -4.22 3.22 5.05
C ALA A 87 -2.90 3.97 4.84
N LEU A 88 -1.98 3.40 4.06
CA LEU A 88 -0.67 3.96 3.79
C LEU A 88 -0.38 3.99 2.29
N HIS A 89 0.08 5.12 1.79
CA HIS A 89 0.62 5.26 0.44
C HIS A 89 2.14 5.53 0.52
N VAL A 90 2.95 4.67 -0.10
CA VAL A 90 4.40 4.85 -0.22
C VAL A 90 4.71 5.20 -1.67
N SER A 91 5.05 6.46 -1.91
CA SER A 91 5.28 7.02 -3.23
C SER A 91 6.75 7.35 -3.47
N GLY A 92 7.31 6.91 -4.59
CA GLY A 92 8.69 7.18 -4.99
C GLY A 92 8.95 8.65 -5.40
N CYS A 93 7.90 9.44 -5.59
CA CYS A 93 7.96 10.86 -5.91
C CYS A 93 6.56 11.51 -5.76
N ALA A 94 6.47 12.82 -5.91
CA ALA A 94 5.23 13.58 -5.78
C ALA A 94 4.13 13.25 -6.84
N LYS A 95 4.41 12.43 -7.86
CA LYS A 95 3.39 12.02 -8.86
C LYS A 95 2.27 11.18 -8.27
N GLY A 96 2.54 10.39 -7.23
CA GLY A 96 1.55 9.57 -6.56
C GLY A 96 0.91 8.50 -7.45
N CYS A 97 1.67 7.88 -8.36
CA CYS A 97 1.14 6.97 -9.38
C CYS A 97 0.40 5.75 -8.83
N ALA A 98 0.76 5.28 -7.63
CA ALA A 98 0.13 4.11 -7.04
C ALA A 98 -1.26 4.43 -6.48
N ARG A 99 -1.51 5.69 -6.08
CA ARG A 99 -2.80 6.11 -5.55
C ARG A 99 -3.00 7.61 -5.74
N GLN A 100 -4.07 7.98 -6.41
CA GLN A 100 -4.43 9.37 -6.67
C GLN A 100 -5.33 9.96 -5.58
N ALA A 101 -6.04 9.12 -4.83
CA ALA A 101 -6.89 9.57 -3.73
C ALA A 101 -6.07 9.78 -2.45
N ALA A 102 -6.53 10.69 -1.60
CA ALA A 102 -5.97 10.89 -0.28
C ALA A 102 -5.94 9.60 0.55
N THR A 103 -4.94 9.47 1.39
CA THR A 103 -4.77 8.38 2.34
C THR A 103 -4.52 8.92 3.74
N PRO A 104 -4.89 8.16 4.79
CA PRO A 104 -4.55 8.55 6.16
C PRO A 104 -3.08 8.91 6.33
N PHE A 105 -2.19 8.13 5.71
CA PHE A 105 -0.75 8.43 5.72
C PHE A 105 -0.17 8.28 4.32
N THR A 106 0.64 9.27 3.90
CA THR A 106 1.37 9.22 2.64
C THR A 106 2.84 9.55 2.90
N LEU A 107 3.73 8.64 2.51
CA LEU A 107 5.17 8.82 2.47
C LEU A 107 5.58 9.13 1.03
N ILE A 108 6.28 10.25 0.83
CA ILE A 108 6.74 10.69 -0.48
C ILE A 108 8.26 10.73 -0.48
N ALA A 109 8.87 9.89 -1.32
CA ALA A 109 10.32 9.83 -1.39
C ALA A 109 10.90 11.06 -2.09
N HIS A 110 11.97 11.58 -1.50
CA HIS A 110 12.80 12.63 -2.05
C HIS A 110 14.26 12.45 -1.60
N ALA A 111 15.17 12.30 -2.54
CA ALA A 111 16.61 12.11 -2.27
C ALA A 111 16.89 11.02 -1.21
N GLY A 112 16.26 9.85 -1.33
CA GLY A 112 16.46 8.72 -0.42
C GLY A 112 15.78 8.83 0.94
N ARG A 113 14.99 9.87 1.18
CA ARG A 113 14.25 10.12 2.43
C ARG A 113 12.77 10.34 2.14
N TYR A 114 11.95 10.46 3.18
CA TYR A 114 10.51 10.61 3.07
C TYR A 114 10.00 11.90 3.68
N ASP A 115 9.11 12.56 2.96
CA ASP A 115 8.16 13.53 3.48
C ASP A 115 6.90 12.76 3.90
N LEU A 116 6.41 12.98 5.12
CA LEU A 116 5.18 12.39 5.63
C LEU A 116 4.05 13.42 5.61
N ILE A 117 2.96 13.09 4.96
CA ILE A 117 1.73 13.89 4.97
C ILE A 117 0.54 13.03 5.41
N VAL A 118 -0.48 13.69 5.97
CA VAL A 118 -1.65 13.04 6.58
C VAL A 118 -2.91 13.50 5.88
N ASP A 119 -3.81 12.57 5.59
CA ASP A 119 -5.12 12.80 4.95
C ASP A 119 -5.04 13.59 3.63
N ARG A 120 -3.96 13.40 2.88
CA ARG A 120 -3.70 14.09 1.60
C ARG A 120 -3.18 13.13 0.53
N THR A 121 -3.14 13.62 -0.71
CA THR A 121 -2.54 12.92 -1.85
C THR A 121 -1.04 13.22 -1.93
N ALA A 122 -0.27 12.38 -2.63
CA ALA A 122 1.16 12.64 -2.84
C ALA A 122 1.42 13.95 -3.61
N ARG A 123 0.45 14.46 -4.37
CA ARG A 123 0.55 15.71 -5.12
C ARG A 123 0.43 16.96 -4.23
N ASP A 124 -0.15 16.80 -3.05
CA ASP A 124 -0.31 17.89 -2.08
C ASP A 124 0.98 18.11 -1.25
N ALA A 125 2.06 17.41 -1.58
CA ALA A 125 3.36 17.61 -0.94
C ALA A 125 3.82 19.05 -1.13
N VAL A 126 3.80 19.80 -0.04
CA VAL A 126 4.38 21.13 0.00
C VAL A 126 5.89 20.96 0.16
N THR A 127 6.66 21.40 -0.84
CA THR A 127 8.13 21.28 -0.89
C THR A 127 8.85 22.21 0.10
N ASN A 128 8.21 22.61 1.18
CA ASN A 128 8.78 23.53 2.16
C ASN A 128 9.28 22.80 3.41
N ASN A 129 10.60 22.71 3.56
CA ASN A 129 11.37 22.53 4.80
C ASN A 129 10.88 21.50 5.84
N ALA A 130 10.04 20.54 5.47
CA ALA A 130 9.70 19.43 6.35
C ALA A 130 10.98 18.63 6.62
N LYS A 131 11.23 18.30 7.88
CA LYS A 131 12.31 17.40 8.29
C LYS A 131 12.10 16.06 7.60
N ARG A 132 12.85 15.80 6.53
CA ARG A 132 12.79 14.53 5.80
C ARG A 132 13.26 13.40 6.68
N LEU A 133 12.47 12.34 6.69
CA LEU A 133 12.66 11.18 7.54
C LEU A 133 13.35 10.06 6.74
N ASP A 134 14.30 9.38 7.33
CA ASP A 134 14.65 8.03 6.86
C ASP A 134 13.50 7.06 7.21
N LEU A 135 13.57 5.82 6.72
CA LEU A 135 12.51 4.86 6.93
C LEU A 135 12.26 4.55 8.41
N ALA A 136 13.31 4.50 9.22
CA ALA A 136 13.21 4.21 10.66
C ALA A 136 12.48 5.35 11.38
N ALA A 137 12.89 6.60 11.15
CA ALA A 137 12.23 7.78 11.70
C ALA A 137 10.79 7.95 11.20
N ALA A 138 10.52 7.63 9.92
CA ALA A 138 9.17 7.62 9.37
C ALA A 138 8.28 6.60 10.10
N ARG A 139 8.79 5.40 10.33
CA ARG A 139 8.07 4.36 11.09
C ARG A 139 7.75 4.81 12.51
N GLU A 140 8.74 5.34 13.24
CA GLU A 140 8.55 5.84 14.61
C GLU A 140 7.51 6.96 14.67
N THR A 141 7.58 7.90 13.73
CA THR A 141 6.62 9.00 13.62
C THR A 141 5.20 8.49 13.37
N LEU A 142 5.03 7.55 12.42
CA LEU A 142 3.75 6.92 12.11
C LEU A 142 3.17 6.20 13.34
N GLU A 143 3.99 5.42 14.07
CA GLU A 143 3.59 4.71 15.29
C GLU A 143 3.13 5.69 16.38
N THR A 144 3.83 6.80 16.54
CA THR A 144 3.47 7.83 17.51
C THR A 144 2.16 8.52 17.17
N MET A 145 1.96 8.87 15.89
CA MET A 145 0.71 9.45 15.40
C MET A 145 -0.49 8.51 15.62
N ALA A 146 -0.33 7.22 15.34
CA ALA A 146 -1.38 6.23 15.55
C ALA A 146 -1.76 6.08 17.03
N ARG A 147 -0.78 6.06 17.94
CA ARG A 147 -1.02 6.03 19.38
C ARG A 147 -1.78 7.25 19.87
N ASN A 148 -1.40 8.43 19.39
CA ASN A 148 -2.05 9.70 19.80
C ASN A 148 -3.49 9.78 19.28
N ALA A 149 -3.76 9.33 18.05
CA ALA A 149 -5.11 9.27 17.50
C ALA A 149 -6.01 8.29 18.27
N GLY A 150 -5.48 7.18 18.76
CA GLY A 150 -6.18 6.23 19.63
C GLY A 150 -6.62 6.87 20.94
N ARG A 151 -5.68 7.53 21.64
CA ARG A 151 -5.95 8.21 22.92
C ARG A 151 -7.02 9.31 22.81
N ARG A 152 -6.99 10.11 21.75
CA ARG A 152 -8.02 11.15 21.53
C ARG A 152 -9.41 10.56 21.44
N ARG A 153 -9.59 9.45 20.73
CA ARG A 153 -10.90 8.79 20.59
C ARG A 153 -11.40 8.15 21.87
N GLU A 154 -10.52 7.72 22.75
CA GLU A 154 -10.90 7.21 24.08
C GLU A 154 -11.43 8.32 24.96
N LEU A 155 -10.79 9.50 24.93
CA LEU A 155 -11.23 10.69 25.70
C LEU A 155 -12.56 11.28 25.17
N GLU A 156 -12.82 11.21 23.86
CA GLU A 156 -14.05 11.70 23.24
C GLU A 156 -15.28 10.76 23.48
N ARG A 157 -15.05 9.56 24.02
CA ARG A 157 -16.12 8.59 24.34
C ARG A 157 -16.51 8.55 25.81
N GLN A 158 -15.82 9.32 26.66
CA GLN A 158 -16.14 9.49 28.10
C GLN A 158 -16.96 10.74 28.34
#